data_ba3b1abfc5982829bd4b76345aa264de
#
_entry.id   ba3b1abfc5982829bd4b76345aa264de
#
_cell.length_a   1.000
_cell.length_b   1.000
_cell.length_c   1.000
_cell.angle_alpha   90.00
_cell.angle_beta   90.00
_cell.angle_gamma   90.00
#
_symmetry.space_group_name_H-M   'P 1'
#
loop_
_entity.id
_entity.type
_entity.pdbx_description
1 polymer ?
#
loop_
_entity_poly.entity_id
_entity_poly.type
_entity_poly.pdbx_seq_one_letter_code
_entity_poly.pdbx_strand_id
1 'polypeptide(L)'
;MSFIRAEAVTGFTFGLVNKTTGAALTGAAAGIGKYITKDGGTQASIAGSIAEEGNGQYSVNLTAAEMTAAIVGLLFTHSSAVPVQFTIRTVGSPADTSVESTLSMNQTKLRKEVG
;
A
#
# COMPACT_ATOMS: atom_id res chain seq x y z
N MET A 1 7.67 -7.16 3.76
CA MET A 1 6.24 -7.48 3.75
C MET A 1 5.73 -7.52 2.32
N SER A 2 4.91 -8.49 2.02
CA SER A 2 4.34 -8.64 0.68
C SER A 2 2.84 -8.41 0.71
N PHE A 3 2.33 -7.80 -0.35
CA PHE A 3 0.89 -7.60 -0.54
C PHE A 3 0.43 -8.51 -1.67
N ILE A 4 -0.67 -9.20 -1.46
CA ILE A 4 -1.22 -10.12 -2.45
C ILE A 4 -2.16 -9.35 -3.36
N ARG A 5 -1.98 -9.51 -4.69
CA ARG A 5 -2.83 -8.85 -5.67
C ARG A 5 -4.28 -9.29 -5.50
N ALA A 6 -5.21 -8.34 -5.59
CA ALA A 6 -6.64 -8.55 -5.50
C ALA A 6 -7.10 -9.04 -4.13
N GLU A 7 -6.31 -8.79 -3.07
CA GLU A 7 -6.73 -9.06 -1.70
C GLU A 7 -6.79 -7.76 -0.92
N ALA A 8 -7.82 -7.61 -0.11
CA ALA A 8 -8.00 -6.42 0.70
C ALA A 8 -6.86 -6.29 1.71
N VAL A 9 -6.49 -5.04 2.02
CA VAL A 9 -5.51 -4.73 3.06
C VAL A 9 -6.24 -4.01 4.18
N THR A 10 -6.19 -4.58 5.38
CA THR A 10 -6.81 -3.97 6.55
C THR A 10 -5.72 -3.27 7.37
N GLY A 11 -5.95 -1.99 7.67
CA GLY A 11 -5.05 -1.26 8.56
C GLY A 11 -3.75 -0.82 7.92
N PHE A 12 -3.77 -0.41 6.65
CA PHE A 12 -2.58 0.20 6.06
C PHE A 12 -2.28 1.49 6.81
N THR A 13 -1.12 1.58 7.44
CA THR A 13 -0.78 2.64 8.38
C THR A 13 0.23 3.60 7.76
N PHE A 14 0.01 4.89 7.97
CA PHE A 14 0.92 5.93 7.50
C PHE A 14 0.99 7.05 8.52
N GLY A 15 2.04 7.86 8.46
CA GLY A 15 2.22 8.97 9.37
C GLY A 15 2.17 10.30 8.65
N LEU A 16 1.67 11.33 9.33
CA LEU A 16 1.68 12.70 8.81
C LEU A 16 2.41 13.62 9.77
N VAL A 17 3.18 14.55 9.21
CA VAL A 17 3.86 15.59 9.99
C VAL A 17 3.40 16.95 9.50
N ASN A 18 3.34 17.89 10.44
CA ASN A 18 2.99 19.27 10.13
C ASN A 18 4.09 19.89 9.28
N LYS A 19 3.71 20.45 8.14
CA LYS A 19 4.69 20.98 7.17
C LYS A 19 5.41 22.23 7.66
N THR A 20 4.86 22.88 8.68
CA THR A 20 5.47 24.10 9.23
C THR A 20 6.39 23.79 10.40
N THR A 21 5.99 22.88 11.30
CA THR A 21 6.72 22.60 12.52
C THR A 21 7.51 21.31 12.49
N GLY A 22 7.14 20.37 11.60
CA GLY A 22 7.76 19.04 11.57
C GLY A 22 7.26 18.11 12.65
N ALA A 23 6.34 18.55 13.49
CA ALA A 23 5.78 17.72 14.55
C ALA A 23 4.69 16.79 13.98
N ALA A 24 4.41 15.72 14.70
CA ALA A 24 3.33 14.82 14.31
C ALA A 24 2.02 15.60 14.18
N LEU A 25 1.27 15.36 13.10
CA LEU A 25 0.00 16.03 12.86
C LEU A 25 -1.11 15.16 13.41
N THR A 26 -1.79 15.64 14.46
CA THR A 26 -2.87 14.90 15.10
C THR A 26 -4.21 15.54 14.77
N GLY A 27 -5.30 14.78 14.94
CA GLY A 27 -6.64 15.29 14.76
C GLY A 27 -7.00 15.61 13.32
N ALA A 28 -6.32 15.02 12.34
CA ALA A 28 -6.47 15.39 10.94
C ALA A 28 -7.28 14.40 10.11
N ALA A 29 -7.78 13.32 10.71
CA ALA A 29 -8.38 12.23 9.94
C ALA A 29 -9.44 12.69 8.95
N ALA A 30 -10.30 13.62 9.34
CA ALA A 30 -11.40 14.06 8.48
C ALA A 30 -10.92 14.86 7.27
N GLY A 31 -9.76 15.49 7.37
CA GLY A 31 -9.25 16.35 6.28
C GLY A 31 -8.22 15.70 5.39
N ILE A 32 -7.95 14.43 5.56
CA ILE A 32 -6.92 13.75 4.77
C ILE A 32 -7.47 13.39 3.40
N GLY A 33 -6.77 13.87 2.35
CA GLY A 33 -7.03 13.41 0.99
C GLY A 33 -6.34 12.07 0.78
N LYS A 34 -7.04 11.13 0.15
CA LYS A 34 -6.54 9.76 -0.02
C LYS A 34 -6.77 9.33 -1.45
N TYR A 35 -5.70 8.99 -2.12
CA TYR A 35 -5.74 8.73 -3.56
C TYR A 35 -4.97 7.46 -3.90
N ILE A 36 -5.39 6.80 -4.96
CA ILE A 36 -4.78 5.56 -5.42
C ILE A 36 -4.60 5.61 -6.93
N THR A 37 -3.45 5.10 -7.38
CA THR A 37 -3.15 4.93 -8.79
C THR A 37 -2.75 3.47 -9.01
N LYS A 38 -3.31 2.83 -10.04
CA LYS A 38 -3.05 1.42 -10.32
C LYS A 38 -2.32 1.30 -11.65
N ASP A 39 -1.14 0.69 -11.63
CA ASP A 39 -0.31 0.45 -12.83
C ASP A 39 -0.10 1.71 -13.66
N GLY A 40 0.07 2.84 -12.98
CA GLY A 40 0.28 4.11 -13.67
C GLY A 40 -0.94 4.69 -14.36
N GLY A 41 -2.12 4.19 -14.04
CA GLY A 41 -3.35 4.68 -14.63
C GLY A 41 -3.85 5.97 -14.00
N THR A 42 -5.13 6.26 -14.19
CA THR A 42 -5.74 7.48 -13.67
C THR A 42 -5.92 7.39 -12.15
N GLN A 43 -5.54 8.46 -11.46
CA GLN A 43 -5.71 8.53 -10.01
C GLN A 43 -7.19 8.56 -9.62
N ALA A 44 -7.54 7.84 -8.58
CA ALA A 44 -8.88 7.79 -8.03
C ALA A 44 -8.82 7.93 -6.51
N SER A 45 -9.96 8.16 -5.88
CA SER A 45 -10.03 8.25 -4.42
C SER A 45 -10.07 6.86 -3.82
N ILE A 46 -9.41 6.70 -2.67
CA ILE A 46 -9.50 5.46 -1.89
C ILE A 46 -10.86 5.43 -1.21
N ALA A 47 -11.54 4.28 -1.28
CA ALA A 47 -12.90 4.16 -0.75
C ALA A 47 -12.96 4.10 0.77
N GLY A 48 -11.96 3.51 1.42
CA GLY A 48 -11.96 3.32 2.86
C GLY A 48 -11.85 4.61 3.64
N SER A 49 -12.35 4.62 4.87
CA SER A 49 -12.24 5.78 5.76
C SER A 49 -10.90 5.79 6.46
N ILE A 50 -10.44 6.99 6.81
CA ILE A 50 -9.21 7.17 7.57
C ILE A 50 -9.55 7.12 9.06
N ALA A 51 -8.77 6.35 9.82
CA ALA A 51 -8.87 6.33 11.27
C ALA A 51 -7.56 6.85 11.86
N GLU A 52 -7.64 7.66 12.90
CA GLU A 52 -6.44 8.10 13.60
C GLU A 52 -6.06 7.06 14.66
N GLU A 53 -4.79 6.63 14.61
CA GLU A 53 -4.29 5.63 15.56
C GLU A 53 -3.54 6.27 16.73
N GLY A 54 -3.16 7.54 16.60
CA GLY A 54 -2.49 8.28 17.66
C GLY A 54 -1.13 8.79 17.26
N ASN A 55 -0.72 9.92 17.84
CA ASN A 55 0.59 10.51 17.65
C ASN A 55 0.95 10.74 16.17
N GLY A 56 -0.04 11.09 15.36
CA GLY A 56 0.17 11.37 13.96
C GLY A 56 0.17 10.15 13.07
N GLN A 57 -0.18 8.99 13.58
CA GLN A 57 -0.39 7.78 12.76
C GLN A 57 -1.85 7.63 12.39
N TYR A 58 -2.08 7.23 11.17
CA TYR A 58 -3.42 7.05 10.61
C TYR A 58 -3.45 5.72 9.87
N SER A 59 -4.64 5.15 9.74
CA SER A 59 -4.80 3.91 8.98
C SER A 59 -5.97 4.00 8.04
N VAL A 60 -5.92 3.20 6.99
CA VAL A 60 -6.97 3.11 5.99
C VAL A 60 -7.03 1.67 5.49
N ASN A 61 -8.24 1.22 5.15
CA ASN A 61 -8.42 -0.10 4.57
C ASN A 61 -8.48 0.04 3.05
N LEU A 62 -7.83 -0.86 2.35
CA LEU A 62 -7.84 -0.92 0.90
C LEU A 62 -8.68 -2.11 0.48
N THR A 63 -9.57 -1.92 -0.49
CA THR A 63 -10.43 -3.00 -0.96
C THR A 63 -9.66 -3.95 -1.87
N ALA A 64 -10.23 -5.14 -2.08
CA ALA A 64 -9.64 -6.10 -3.03
C ALA A 64 -9.55 -5.49 -4.43
N ALA A 65 -10.59 -4.76 -4.84
CA ALA A 65 -10.59 -4.11 -6.15
C ALA A 65 -9.47 -3.08 -6.27
N GLU A 66 -9.20 -2.34 -5.19
CA GLU A 66 -8.11 -1.36 -5.19
C GLU A 66 -6.75 -2.00 -5.29
N MET A 67 -6.62 -3.23 -4.84
CA MET A 67 -5.35 -3.96 -4.88
C MET A 67 -5.19 -4.81 -6.14
N THR A 68 -6.09 -4.68 -7.12
CA THR A 68 -6.06 -5.46 -8.36
C THR A 68 -5.14 -4.77 -9.37
N ALA A 69 -3.84 -4.81 -9.10
CA ALA A 69 -2.83 -4.20 -9.96
C ALA A 69 -1.46 -4.73 -9.53
N ALA A 70 -0.51 -4.72 -10.45
CA ALA A 70 0.86 -5.12 -10.13
C ALA A 70 1.55 -4.05 -9.28
N ILE A 71 1.27 -2.79 -9.56
CA ILE A 71 1.86 -1.66 -8.84
C ILE A 71 0.73 -0.76 -8.38
N VAL A 72 0.67 -0.49 -7.08
CA VAL A 72 -0.34 0.36 -6.48
C VAL A 72 0.35 1.56 -5.84
N GLY A 73 0.02 2.76 -6.31
CA GLY A 73 0.54 3.99 -5.73
C GLY A 73 -0.49 4.60 -4.79
N LEU A 74 -0.07 4.99 -3.60
CA LEU A 74 -0.95 5.61 -2.62
C LEU A 74 -0.43 7.01 -2.31
N LEU A 75 -1.34 7.97 -2.21
CA LEU A 75 -1.00 9.35 -1.88
C LEU A 75 -1.95 9.83 -0.79
N PHE A 76 -1.39 10.37 0.27
CA PHE A 76 -2.17 10.97 1.35
C PHE A 76 -1.75 12.42 1.51
N THR A 77 -2.74 13.32 1.53
CA THR A 77 -2.49 14.76 1.60
C THR A 77 -3.33 15.40 2.70
N HIS A 78 -2.85 16.54 3.18
CA HIS A 78 -3.60 17.38 4.12
C HIS A 78 -3.06 18.79 3.99
N SER A 79 -3.93 19.79 4.18
CA SER A 79 -3.51 21.19 3.99
C SER A 79 -2.39 21.60 4.95
N SER A 80 -2.28 20.94 6.08
CA SER A 80 -1.26 21.26 7.10
C SER A 80 -0.11 20.28 7.12
N ALA A 81 -0.08 19.28 6.23
CA ALA A 81 0.91 18.21 6.27
C ALA A 81 1.74 18.15 5.01
N VAL A 82 2.95 17.61 5.16
CA VAL A 82 3.75 17.20 4.02
C VAL A 82 3.06 15.97 3.39
N PRO A 83 2.81 15.97 2.08
CA PRO A 83 2.20 14.79 1.43
C PRO A 83 3.09 13.57 1.59
N VAL A 84 2.47 12.40 1.75
CA VAL A 84 3.20 11.14 1.82
C VAL A 84 2.74 10.22 0.70
N GLN A 85 3.67 9.50 0.12
CA GLN A 85 3.42 8.59 -0.99
C GLN A 85 3.99 7.22 -0.67
N PHE A 86 3.29 6.20 -1.13
CA PHE A 86 3.75 4.83 -1.00
C PHE A 86 3.56 4.12 -2.33
N THR A 87 4.50 3.26 -2.66
CA THR A 87 4.36 2.39 -3.82
C THR A 87 4.37 0.96 -3.34
N ILE A 88 3.32 0.23 -3.66
CA ILE A 88 3.17 -1.17 -3.29
C ILE A 88 3.32 -2.00 -4.55
N ARG A 89 4.23 -2.98 -4.51
CA ARG A 89 4.34 -3.98 -5.55
C ARG A 89 3.65 -5.23 -5.04
N THR A 90 2.57 -5.63 -5.72
CA THR A 90 1.81 -6.80 -5.31
C THR A 90 2.40 -8.06 -5.92
N VAL A 91 2.16 -9.19 -5.25
CA VAL A 91 2.49 -10.50 -5.81
C VAL A 91 1.18 -11.19 -6.19
N GLY A 92 1.25 -12.17 -7.08
CA GLY A 92 0.06 -12.83 -7.59
C GLY A 92 -0.68 -13.64 -6.56
N SER A 93 0.02 -14.55 -5.90
CA SER A 93 -0.58 -15.42 -4.91
C SER A 93 0.55 -16.04 -4.09
N PRO A 94 0.23 -16.68 -2.97
CA PRO A 94 1.27 -17.37 -2.21
C PRO A 94 2.04 -18.40 -3.03
N ALA A 95 1.37 -19.07 -3.99
CA ALA A 95 2.05 -20.02 -4.85
C ALA A 95 3.06 -19.31 -5.77
N ASP A 96 2.70 -18.15 -6.31
CA ASP A 96 3.63 -17.37 -7.14
C ASP A 96 4.84 -16.94 -6.34
N THR A 97 4.64 -16.57 -5.09
CA THR A 97 5.72 -16.19 -4.21
C THR A 97 6.70 -17.35 -4.03
N SER A 98 6.20 -18.55 -3.89
CA SER A 98 7.03 -19.73 -3.78
C SER A 98 7.87 -19.96 -5.03
N VAL A 99 7.27 -19.74 -6.19
CA VAL A 99 7.98 -19.89 -7.46
C VAL A 99 9.14 -18.93 -7.55
N GLU A 100 8.94 -17.71 -7.12
CA GLU A 100 10.03 -16.74 -7.14
C GLU A 100 11.23 -17.19 -6.36
N SER A 101 11.00 -17.84 -5.25
CA SER A 101 12.11 -18.30 -4.44
C SER A 101 12.83 -19.48 -5.07
N THR A 102 12.22 -20.19 -5.97
CA THR A 102 12.81 -21.35 -6.60
C THR A 102 13.43 -21.04 -7.94
N LEU A 103 13.09 -20.05 -8.47
CA LEU A 103 13.63 -19.72 -9.77
C LEU A 103 15.11 -19.41 -9.71
N SER A 104 14.24 -19.95 -9.27
CA SER A 104 14.48 -20.29 -9.17
C SER A 104 14.49 -21.28 -9.32
N MET A 105 14.18 -21.69 -9.32
CA MET A 105 14.00 -22.70 -9.36
C MET A 105 13.89 -23.27 -10.15
N ASN A 106 13.70 -23.22 -10.44
CA ASN A 106 13.62 -23.98 -10.97
C ASN A 106 14.07 -24.12 -11.21
N GLN A 107 13.96 -23.75 -11.04
CA GLN A 107 14.33 -24.04 -11.09
C GLN A 107 14.45 -24.53 -10.71
N THR A 108 14.15 -24.55 -10.33
CA THR A 108 14.27 -25.24 -10.11
C THR A 108 13.97 -25.88 -10.29
N LYS A 109 13.72 -26.01 -10.30
CA LYS A 109 13.55 -26.72 -10.44
C LYS A 109 13.86 -27.12 -10.79
N LEU A 110 13.70 -26.83 -10.84
CA LEU A 110 14.08 -27.24 -11.17
C LEU A 110 14.44 -27.61 -11.00
N ARG A 111 14.36 -27.46 -10.89
CA ARG A 111 14.76 -27.90 -10.76
C ARG A 111 14.67 -28.60 -10.51
N LYS A 112 14.25 -28.62 -10.18
CA LYS A 112 14.24 -29.23 -10.03
C LYS A 112 14.19 -29.85 -10.32
N GLU A 113 13.67 -29.67 -10.23
CA GLU A 113 13.81 -30.11 -10.47
C GLU A 113 14.17 -30.35 -10.62
N VAL A 114 14.10 -30.12 -10.70
CA VAL A 114 14.53 -30.27 -10.75
C VAL A 114 14.70 -30.30 -10.54
N GLY A 115 14.42 -29.97 -10.50
CA GLY A 115 14.48 -29.88 -10.11
C GLY A 115 14.60 -29.90 -10.08
#